data_f5030420e61f03c1a54667e7866b7191
#
_entry.id   f5030420e61f03c1a54667e7866b7191
#
_cell.length_a   1.000
_cell.length_b   1.000
_cell.length_c   1.000
_cell.angle_alpha   90.00
_cell.angle_beta   90.00
_cell.angle_gamma   90.00
#
_symmetry.space_group_name_H-M   'P 1'
#
loop_
_entity.id
_entity.type
_entity.pdbx_description
1 polymer ?
#
loop_
_entity_poly.entity_id
_entity_poly.type
_entity_poly.pdbx_seq_one_letter_code
_entity_poly.pdbx_strand_id
1 'polypeptide(L)'
;MRFLTIFILLISLLNAKDRDFYYSFIDSNGKQIPTKTKETIINTLNQLDEVKAIALDGKLHEAFEKLKIIKDNNKVSLLNADILILYSELVIKTNSKQHINSTSNELEVAINSSLIDQEDLLKAYLILIDLKLNINKVEDARYYAQTVVDIFDDEEAKAKGKISLAKIFKYQKDYKKASKVIFEVLSDTKDKNIASIAANELFDIYLLEGRKEEANELMRQILATNPSFYSSDYIV
;
A
#
# COMPACT_ATOMS: atom_id res chain seq x y z
N MET A 1 -18.30 -10.17 18.21
CA MET A 1 -17.32 -10.42 17.13
C MET A 1 -18.05 -11.24 16.07
N ARG A 2 -18.37 -10.66 14.94
CA ARG A 2 -19.01 -11.34 13.82
C ARG A 2 -18.07 -11.19 12.63
N PHE A 3 -17.31 -12.23 12.35
CA PHE A 3 -16.46 -12.30 11.17
C PHE A 3 -17.33 -12.58 9.95
N LEU A 4 -17.35 -11.65 9.02
CA LEU A 4 -17.86 -11.87 7.66
C LEU A 4 -16.70 -12.49 6.88
N THR A 5 -16.61 -13.83 6.90
CA THR A 5 -15.61 -14.53 6.09
C THR A 5 -16.13 -14.60 4.66
N ILE A 6 -15.74 -13.64 3.83
CA ILE A 6 -15.90 -13.75 2.39
C ILE A 6 -14.66 -14.47 1.88
N PHE A 7 -14.81 -15.73 1.51
CA PHE A 7 -13.79 -16.47 0.77
C PHE A 7 -13.72 -15.86 -0.64
N ILE A 8 -12.85 -14.86 -0.84
CA ILE A 8 -12.44 -14.41 -2.16
C ILE A 8 -11.24 -15.26 -2.55
N LEU A 9 -11.50 -16.34 -3.30
CA LEU A 9 -10.44 -17.04 -3.99
C LEU A 9 -9.94 -16.14 -5.13
N LEU A 10 -8.79 -15.50 -4.93
CA LEU A 10 -8.08 -14.73 -5.93
C LEU A 10 -7.57 -15.69 -7.02
N ILE A 11 -8.32 -15.84 -8.10
CA ILE A 11 -7.80 -16.39 -9.36
C ILE A 11 -7.49 -15.20 -10.26
N SER A 12 -6.23 -14.77 -10.23
CA SER A 12 -5.70 -13.62 -10.98
C SER A 12 -5.56 -13.83 -12.49
N LEU A 13 -6.23 -14.82 -13.09
CA LEU A 13 -6.06 -15.18 -14.50
C LEU A 13 -7.34 -15.56 -15.25
N LEU A 14 -8.52 -15.20 -14.79
CA LEU A 14 -9.75 -15.50 -15.51
C LEU A 14 -10.37 -14.25 -16.12
N ASN A 15 -10.69 -14.35 -17.42
CA ASN A 15 -11.39 -13.33 -18.19
C ASN A 15 -12.70 -12.90 -17.51
N ALA A 16 -13.09 -11.64 -17.70
CA ALA A 16 -14.27 -11.02 -17.08
C ALA A 16 -15.58 -11.84 -17.20
N LYS A 17 -15.66 -12.74 -18.16
CA LYS A 17 -16.82 -13.62 -18.38
C LYS A 17 -16.96 -14.75 -17.36
N ASP A 18 -15.86 -15.14 -16.71
CA ASP A 18 -15.86 -16.25 -15.74
C ASP A 18 -16.04 -15.78 -14.28
N ARG A 19 -16.09 -14.46 -14.05
CA ARG A 19 -16.29 -13.87 -12.71
C ARG A 19 -17.67 -14.21 -12.11
N ASP A 20 -18.69 -14.39 -12.93
CA ASP A 20 -20.06 -14.70 -12.47
C ASP A 20 -20.17 -16.08 -11.77
N PHE A 21 -19.22 -16.97 -12.01
CA PHE A 21 -19.26 -18.34 -11.49
C PHE A 21 -18.64 -18.50 -10.08
N TYR A 22 -17.77 -17.58 -9.65
CA TYR A 22 -16.95 -17.75 -8.45
C TYR A 22 -17.43 -17.00 -7.21
N TYR A 23 -18.41 -16.11 -7.33
CA TYR A 23 -18.94 -15.39 -6.17
C TYR A 23 -20.24 -16.03 -5.65
N SER A 24 -20.11 -17.08 -4.82
CA SER A 24 -21.20 -17.44 -3.94
C SER A 24 -21.27 -16.42 -2.81
N PHE A 25 -21.94 -15.29 -3.05
CA PHE A 25 -22.16 -14.28 -2.02
C PHE A 25 -23.15 -14.84 -0.98
N ILE A 26 -22.60 -15.27 0.13
CA ILE A 26 -23.35 -15.75 1.29
C ILE A 26 -23.08 -14.77 2.42
N ASP A 27 -24.11 -14.27 3.08
CA ASP A 27 -23.95 -13.42 4.26
C ASP A 27 -23.45 -14.22 5.48
N SER A 28 -23.15 -13.54 6.57
CA SER A 28 -22.66 -14.16 7.82
C SER A 28 -23.58 -15.22 8.42
N ASN A 29 -24.81 -15.36 7.92
CA ASN A 29 -25.82 -16.32 8.35
C ASN A 29 -26.00 -17.46 7.34
N GLY A 30 -25.15 -17.55 6.30
CA GLY A 30 -25.25 -18.56 5.24
C GLY A 30 -26.36 -18.29 4.22
N LYS A 31 -26.96 -17.09 4.21
CA LYS A 31 -28.02 -16.70 3.29
C LYS A 31 -27.44 -16.03 2.05
N GLN A 32 -27.94 -16.40 0.87
CA GLN A 32 -27.51 -15.75 -0.38
C GLN A 32 -27.83 -14.26 -0.39
N ILE A 33 -26.84 -13.47 -0.77
CA ILE A 33 -26.99 -12.03 -0.98
C ILE A 33 -27.92 -11.79 -2.19
N PRO A 34 -28.88 -10.85 -2.11
CA PRO A 34 -29.80 -10.56 -3.22
C PRO A 34 -29.06 -10.23 -4.52
N THR A 35 -29.58 -10.71 -5.66
CA THR A 35 -28.99 -10.51 -7.01
C THR A 35 -28.66 -9.04 -7.29
N LYS A 36 -29.57 -8.12 -6.97
CA LYS A 36 -29.36 -6.68 -7.17
C LYS A 36 -28.13 -6.15 -6.39
N THR A 37 -27.90 -6.69 -5.20
CA THR A 37 -26.69 -6.32 -4.40
C THR A 37 -25.43 -6.89 -5.02
N LYS A 38 -25.48 -8.14 -5.54
CA LYS A 38 -24.37 -8.75 -6.28
C LYS A 38 -23.98 -7.91 -7.50
N GLU A 39 -24.96 -7.53 -8.32
CA GLU A 39 -24.74 -6.69 -9.50
C GLU A 39 -24.07 -5.36 -9.11
N THR A 40 -24.52 -4.74 -8.01
CA THR A 40 -23.93 -3.49 -7.52
C THR A 40 -22.48 -3.71 -7.07
N ILE A 41 -22.18 -4.79 -6.35
CA ILE A 41 -20.82 -5.13 -5.93
C ILE A 41 -19.92 -5.33 -7.15
N ILE A 42 -20.34 -6.18 -8.11
CA ILE A 42 -19.58 -6.48 -9.33
C ILE A 42 -19.31 -5.19 -10.13
N ASN A 43 -20.32 -4.35 -10.29
CA ASN A 43 -20.17 -3.07 -11.00
C ASN A 43 -19.16 -2.15 -10.30
N THR A 44 -19.22 -2.05 -8.98
CA THR A 44 -18.27 -1.23 -8.21
C THR A 44 -16.85 -1.79 -8.32
N LEU A 45 -16.66 -3.11 -8.23
CA LEU A 45 -15.35 -3.76 -8.42
C LEU A 45 -14.77 -3.47 -9.82
N ASN A 46 -15.59 -3.57 -10.88
CA ASN A 46 -15.16 -3.23 -12.22
C ASN A 46 -14.74 -1.75 -12.35
N GLN A 47 -15.45 -0.85 -11.67
CA GLN A 47 -15.09 0.57 -11.63
C GLN A 47 -13.74 0.79 -10.88
N LEU A 48 -13.48 0.05 -9.79
CA LEU A 48 -12.21 0.11 -9.08
C LEU A 48 -11.04 -0.43 -9.94
N ASP A 49 -11.27 -1.51 -10.69
CA ASP A 49 -10.28 -2.03 -11.62
C ASP A 49 -9.97 -1.04 -12.75
N GLU A 50 -10.98 -0.33 -13.24
CA GLU A 50 -10.79 0.74 -14.22
C GLU A 50 -9.97 1.91 -13.65
N VAL A 51 -10.24 2.31 -12.39
CA VAL A 51 -9.43 3.33 -11.70
C VAL A 51 -7.97 2.88 -11.58
N LYS A 52 -7.74 1.62 -11.20
CA LYS A 52 -6.36 1.06 -11.13
C LYS A 52 -5.66 1.10 -12.49
N ALA A 53 -6.37 0.73 -13.57
CA ALA A 53 -5.83 0.78 -14.92
C ALA A 53 -5.45 2.21 -15.34
N ILE A 54 -6.32 3.20 -15.07
CA ILE A 54 -6.05 4.63 -15.34
C ILE A 54 -4.81 5.10 -14.55
N ALA A 55 -4.68 4.67 -13.29
CA ALA A 55 -3.54 5.03 -12.47
C ALA A 55 -2.23 4.38 -12.98
N LEU A 56 -2.28 3.14 -13.47
CA LEU A 56 -1.14 2.46 -14.09
C LEU A 56 -0.68 3.12 -15.40
N ASP A 57 -1.62 3.74 -16.14
CA ASP A 57 -1.30 4.56 -17.32
C ASP A 57 -0.66 5.93 -16.95
N GLY A 58 -0.39 6.18 -15.68
CA GLY A 58 0.19 7.43 -15.20
C GLY A 58 -0.80 8.59 -15.03
N LYS A 59 -2.10 8.39 -15.34
CA LYS A 59 -3.15 9.41 -15.25
C LYS A 59 -3.70 9.53 -13.83
N LEU A 60 -2.81 9.84 -12.88
CA LEU A 60 -3.12 9.79 -11.43
C LEU A 60 -4.27 10.73 -11.02
N HIS A 61 -4.36 11.94 -11.58
CA HIS A 61 -5.44 12.88 -11.26
C HIS A 61 -6.78 12.40 -11.78
N GLU A 62 -6.83 11.83 -12.99
CA GLU A 62 -8.06 11.25 -13.55
C GLU A 62 -8.54 10.06 -12.70
N ALA A 63 -7.63 9.16 -12.33
CA ALA A 63 -7.91 8.05 -11.43
C ALA A 63 -8.46 8.53 -10.08
N PHE A 64 -7.84 9.56 -9.51
CA PHE A 64 -8.24 10.14 -8.23
C PHE A 64 -9.66 10.74 -8.27
N GLU A 65 -9.99 11.58 -9.26
CA GLU A 65 -11.32 12.18 -9.39
C GLU A 65 -12.39 11.11 -9.63
N LYS A 66 -12.10 10.10 -10.46
CA LYS A 66 -13.01 8.98 -10.68
C LYS A 66 -13.26 8.20 -9.39
N LEU A 67 -12.21 7.88 -8.63
CA LEU A 67 -12.33 7.15 -7.36
C LEU A 67 -13.09 7.95 -6.31
N LYS A 68 -12.91 9.25 -6.26
CA LYS A 68 -13.65 10.14 -5.38
C LYS A 68 -15.16 10.06 -5.63
N ILE A 69 -15.58 10.07 -6.90
CA ILE A 69 -17.00 9.89 -7.27
C ILE A 69 -17.51 8.52 -6.81
N ILE A 70 -16.72 7.46 -6.98
CA ILE A 70 -17.07 6.11 -6.51
C ILE A 70 -17.23 6.09 -4.99
N LYS A 71 -16.25 6.67 -4.26
CA LYS A 71 -16.27 6.76 -2.78
C LYS A 71 -17.52 7.47 -2.27
N ASP A 72 -17.83 8.63 -2.85
CA ASP A 72 -18.95 9.47 -2.43
C ASP A 72 -20.33 8.82 -2.71
N ASN A 73 -20.42 7.99 -3.74
CA ASN A 73 -21.65 7.31 -4.15
C ASN A 73 -21.75 5.85 -3.67
N ASN A 74 -20.72 5.32 -3.01
CA ASN A 74 -20.70 3.91 -2.59
C ASN A 74 -21.79 3.62 -1.55
N LYS A 75 -22.62 2.61 -1.86
CA LYS A 75 -23.68 2.11 -0.98
C LYS A 75 -23.38 0.70 -0.47
N VAL A 76 -22.25 0.16 -0.84
CA VAL A 76 -21.84 -1.21 -0.50
C VAL A 76 -20.79 -1.14 0.59
N SER A 77 -21.21 -1.28 1.85
CA SER A 77 -20.31 -1.21 3.02
C SER A 77 -19.15 -2.20 2.94
N LEU A 78 -19.36 -3.33 2.28
CA LEU A 78 -18.36 -4.37 2.06
C LEU A 78 -17.12 -3.87 1.32
N LEU A 79 -17.27 -2.91 0.41
CA LEU A 79 -16.17 -2.36 -0.40
C LEU A 79 -15.56 -1.08 0.19
N ASN A 80 -16.00 -0.67 1.38
CA ASN A 80 -15.49 0.56 1.99
C ASN A 80 -13.99 0.50 2.26
N ALA A 81 -13.47 -0.65 2.70
CA ALA A 81 -12.05 -0.83 2.98
C ALA A 81 -11.21 -0.74 1.69
N ASP A 82 -11.60 -1.48 0.64
CA ASP A 82 -10.91 -1.46 -0.66
C ASP A 82 -10.87 -0.05 -1.26
N ILE A 83 -12.03 0.64 -1.24
CA ILE A 83 -12.15 2.01 -1.73
C ILE A 83 -11.25 2.95 -0.91
N LEU A 84 -11.25 2.82 0.42
CA LEU A 84 -10.46 3.67 1.30
C LEU A 84 -8.97 3.46 1.10
N ILE A 85 -8.51 2.22 0.98
CA ILE A 85 -7.11 1.88 0.74
C ILE A 85 -6.65 2.47 -0.60
N LEU A 86 -7.40 2.22 -1.68
CA LEU A 86 -7.06 2.75 -3.01
C LEU A 86 -7.12 4.29 -3.02
N TYR A 87 -8.10 4.89 -2.35
CA TYR A 87 -8.20 6.34 -2.21
C TYR A 87 -6.99 6.94 -1.48
N SER A 88 -6.56 6.28 -0.41
CA SER A 88 -5.40 6.69 0.38
C SER A 88 -4.10 6.65 -0.44
N GLU A 89 -3.92 5.61 -1.25
CA GLU A 89 -2.79 5.52 -2.19
C GLU A 89 -2.80 6.68 -3.20
N LEU A 90 -3.94 6.96 -3.82
CA LEU A 90 -4.05 8.03 -4.81
C LEU A 90 -3.89 9.42 -4.18
N VAL A 91 -4.34 9.62 -2.94
CA VAL A 91 -4.10 10.87 -2.18
C VAL A 91 -2.60 11.13 -2.01
N ILE A 92 -1.81 10.10 -1.69
CA ILE A 92 -0.35 10.21 -1.58
C ILE A 92 0.27 10.48 -2.95
N LYS A 93 -0.05 9.65 -3.96
CA LYS A 93 0.54 9.74 -5.30
C LYS A 93 0.22 11.06 -6.01
N THR A 94 -0.96 11.63 -5.80
CA THR A 94 -1.35 12.93 -6.35
C THR A 94 -0.93 14.12 -5.50
N ASN A 95 -0.32 13.86 -4.32
CA ASN A 95 0.02 14.88 -3.32
C ASN A 95 -1.16 15.82 -2.99
N SER A 96 -2.36 15.25 -2.84
CA SER A 96 -3.61 15.99 -2.61
C SER A 96 -3.70 16.51 -1.18
N LYS A 97 -2.95 17.59 -0.88
CA LYS A 97 -2.78 18.17 0.48
C LYS A 97 -4.09 18.40 1.22
N GLN A 98 -5.16 18.80 0.52
CA GLN A 98 -6.47 19.04 1.11
C GLN A 98 -7.13 17.76 1.65
N HIS A 99 -6.77 16.58 1.14
CA HIS A 99 -7.37 15.30 1.50
C HIS A 99 -6.51 14.47 2.46
N ILE A 100 -5.20 14.76 2.58
CA ILE A 100 -4.27 13.93 3.36
C ILE A 100 -4.71 13.78 4.82
N ASN A 101 -5.10 14.88 5.49
CA ASN A 101 -5.51 14.83 6.90
C ASN A 101 -6.77 13.99 7.15
N SER A 102 -7.83 14.22 6.37
CA SER A 102 -9.09 13.46 6.50
C SER A 102 -8.87 11.98 6.19
N THR A 103 -8.13 11.69 5.11
CA THR A 103 -7.82 10.33 4.70
C THR A 103 -6.97 9.60 5.74
N SER A 104 -5.96 10.27 6.32
CA SER A 104 -5.16 9.71 7.41
C SER A 104 -6.02 9.32 8.61
N ASN A 105 -6.97 10.17 9.00
CA ASN A 105 -7.87 9.89 10.13
C ASN A 105 -8.86 8.76 9.79
N GLU A 106 -9.45 8.76 8.59
CA GLU A 106 -10.36 7.69 8.16
C GLU A 106 -9.65 6.33 8.14
N LEU A 107 -8.44 6.26 7.60
CA LEU A 107 -7.68 5.01 7.52
C LEU A 107 -7.25 4.52 8.92
N GLU A 108 -6.82 5.43 9.79
CA GLU A 108 -6.49 5.14 11.18
C GLU A 108 -7.70 4.56 11.95
N VAL A 109 -8.87 5.17 11.79
CA VAL A 109 -10.12 4.66 12.39
C VAL A 109 -10.46 3.28 11.83
N ALA A 110 -10.34 3.08 10.53
CA ALA A 110 -10.64 1.81 9.89
C ALA A 110 -9.74 0.67 10.40
N ILE A 111 -8.43 0.93 10.54
CA ILE A 111 -7.47 -0.02 11.10
C ILE A 111 -7.82 -0.33 12.57
N ASN A 112 -7.97 0.70 13.40
CA ASN A 112 -8.22 0.55 14.84
C ASN A 112 -9.57 -0.09 15.16
N SER A 113 -10.55 0.03 14.27
CA SER A 113 -11.88 -0.58 14.40
C SER A 113 -11.98 -1.95 13.73
N SER A 114 -10.87 -2.51 13.25
CA SER A 114 -10.82 -3.80 12.55
C SER A 114 -11.77 -3.87 11.34
N LEU A 115 -11.88 -2.75 10.62
CA LEU A 115 -12.67 -2.66 9.38
C LEU A 115 -11.85 -3.05 8.13
N ILE A 116 -10.54 -3.21 8.29
CA ILE A 116 -9.62 -3.68 7.25
C ILE A 116 -9.40 -5.16 7.43
N ASP A 117 -9.54 -5.92 6.35
CA ASP A 117 -9.29 -7.35 6.35
C ASP A 117 -7.80 -7.67 6.57
N GLN A 118 -7.51 -8.88 7.11
CA GLN A 118 -6.16 -9.28 7.46
C GLN A 118 -5.19 -9.23 6.26
N GLU A 119 -5.69 -9.54 5.06
CA GLU A 119 -4.91 -9.54 3.82
C GLU A 119 -4.42 -8.13 3.43
N ASP A 120 -5.23 -7.11 3.71
CA ASP A 120 -4.94 -5.72 3.38
C ASP A 120 -4.34 -4.91 4.53
N LEU A 121 -4.29 -5.50 5.73
CA LEU A 121 -3.89 -4.78 6.94
C LEU A 121 -2.47 -4.24 6.87
N LEU A 122 -1.51 -5.04 6.37
CA LEU A 122 -0.14 -4.58 6.17
C LEU A 122 -0.08 -3.38 5.22
N LYS A 123 -0.77 -3.47 4.10
CA LYS A 123 -0.85 -2.39 3.11
C LYS A 123 -1.43 -1.12 3.71
N ALA A 124 -2.51 -1.26 4.48
CA ALA A 124 -3.15 -0.14 5.16
C ALA A 124 -2.21 0.56 6.15
N TYR A 125 -1.45 -0.21 6.96
CA TYR A 125 -0.44 0.36 7.85
C TYR A 125 0.65 1.13 7.11
N LEU A 126 1.20 0.56 6.03
CA LEU A 126 2.26 1.20 5.25
C LEU A 126 1.77 2.53 4.64
N ILE A 127 0.55 2.56 4.11
CA ILE A 127 -0.08 3.78 3.60
C ILE A 127 -0.31 4.80 4.74
N LEU A 128 -0.78 4.34 5.91
CA LEU A 128 -1.00 5.22 7.06
C LEU A 128 0.30 5.88 7.53
N ILE A 129 1.40 5.13 7.55
CA ILE A 129 2.74 5.66 7.88
C ILE A 129 3.11 6.80 6.93
N ASP A 130 2.95 6.60 5.62
CA ASP A 130 3.25 7.62 4.62
C ASP A 130 2.33 8.85 4.76
N LEU A 131 1.03 8.66 5.02
CA LEU A 131 0.09 9.74 5.30
C LEU A 131 0.50 10.55 6.54
N LYS A 132 0.89 9.87 7.65
CA LYS A 132 1.36 10.52 8.88
C LYS A 132 2.63 11.34 8.66
N LEU A 133 3.57 10.84 7.84
CA LEU A 133 4.77 11.60 7.47
C LEU A 133 4.40 12.85 6.65
N ASN A 134 3.49 12.74 5.68
CA ASN A 134 3.05 13.86 4.86
C ASN A 134 2.40 15.01 5.65
N ILE A 135 1.80 14.70 6.81
CA ILE A 135 1.22 15.71 7.72
C ILE A 135 2.15 16.03 8.90
N ASN A 136 3.43 15.65 8.80
CA ASN A 136 4.47 15.89 9.82
C ASN A 136 4.16 15.27 11.20
N LYS A 137 3.34 14.23 11.27
CA LYS A 137 3.10 13.43 12.49
C LYS A 137 4.11 12.31 12.61
N VAL A 138 5.36 12.67 12.82
CA VAL A 138 6.51 11.75 12.75
C VAL A 138 6.46 10.66 13.83
N GLU A 139 6.02 11.00 15.03
CA GLU A 139 5.93 10.02 16.13
C GLU A 139 4.80 9.02 15.90
N ASP A 140 3.65 9.47 15.35
CA ASP A 140 2.57 8.56 14.95
C ASP A 140 3.06 7.61 13.84
N ALA A 141 3.77 8.13 12.82
CA ALA A 141 4.36 7.32 11.76
C ALA A 141 5.30 6.26 12.34
N ARG A 142 6.16 6.65 13.30
CA ARG A 142 7.08 5.72 13.96
C ARG A 142 6.36 4.65 14.76
N TYR A 143 5.32 5.03 15.49
CA TYR A 143 4.49 4.09 16.22
C TYR A 143 3.90 3.02 15.30
N TYR A 144 3.29 3.41 14.16
CA TYR A 144 2.72 2.45 13.21
C TYR A 144 3.78 1.61 12.49
N ALA A 145 4.94 2.18 12.16
CA ALA A 145 6.03 1.41 11.58
C ALA A 145 6.57 0.34 12.56
N GLN A 146 6.71 0.69 13.84
CA GLN A 146 7.09 -0.26 14.87
C GLN A 146 5.99 -1.32 15.08
N THR A 147 4.71 -0.90 15.08
CA THR A 147 3.57 -1.81 15.17
C THR A 147 3.63 -2.88 14.05
N VAL A 148 3.96 -2.51 12.81
CA VAL A 148 4.14 -3.48 11.72
C VAL A 148 5.22 -4.50 12.07
N VAL A 149 6.36 -4.06 12.58
CA VAL A 149 7.46 -4.98 12.98
C VAL A 149 7.04 -5.95 14.08
N ASP A 150 6.18 -5.48 15.00
CA ASP A 150 5.83 -6.21 16.23
C ASP A 150 4.66 -7.18 16.03
N ILE A 151 3.68 -6.85 15.19
CA ILE A 151 2.42 -7.63 15.08
C ILE A 151 2.40 -8.64 13.94
N PHE A 152 3.23 -8.45 12.90
CA PHE A 152 3.30 -9.39 11.79
C PHE A 152 4.41 -10.41 12.04
N ASP A 153 4.08 -11.70 11.90
CA ASP A 153 5.05 -12.78 12.02
C ASP A 153 5.88 -12.97 10.75
N ASP A 154 5.36 -12.54 9.62
CA ASP A 154 5.99 -12.66 8.31
C ASP A 154 7.23 -11.78 8.17
N GLU A 155 8.35 -12.36 7.73
CA GLU A 155 9.62 -11.66 7.60
C GLU A 155 9.61 -10.56 6.52
N GLU A 156 8.78 -10.72 5.47
CA GLU A 156 8.60 -9.68 4.45
C GLU A 156 7.88 -8.47 5.05
N ALA A 157 6.84 -8.69 5.84
CA ALA A 157 6.11 -7.63 6.52
C ALA A 157 7.00 -6.87 7.52
N LYS A 158 7.79 -7.60 8.33
CA LYS A 158 8.77 -7.00 9.25
C LYS A 158 9.82 -6.16 8.51
N ALA A 159 10.32 -6.66 7.39
CA ALA A 159 11.27 -5.92 6.57
C ALA A 159 10.67 -4.62 6.03
N LYS A 160 9.42 -4.64 5.56
CA LYS A 160 8.68 -3.43 5.13
C LYS A 160 8.49 -2.44 6.28
N GLY A 161 8.19 -2.92 7.48
CA GLY A 161 8.12 -2.10 8.70
C GLY A 161 9.47 -1.45 9.03
N LYS A 162 10.58 -2.21 8.98
CA LYS A 162 11.95 -1.68 9.15
C LYS A 162 12.30 -0.64 8.08
N ILE A 163 11.96 -0.88 6.81
CA ILE A 163 12.16 0.11 5.73
C ILE A 163 11.39 1.39 6.03
N SER A 164 10.15 1.29 6.53
CA SER A 164 9.37 2.46 6.93
C SER A 164 10.02 3.22 8.09
N LEU A 165 10.63 2.53 9.07
CA LEU A 165 11.43 3.16 10.12
C LEU A 165 12.64 3.90 9.55
N ALA A 166 13.31 3.32 8.56
CA ALA A 166 14.44 3.97 7.89
C ALA A 166 13.99 5.24 7.13
N LYS A 167 12.85 5.21 6.43
CA LYS A 167 12.23 6.39 5.81
C LYS A 167 11.95 7.50 6.83
N ILE A 168 11.47 7.13 8.02
CA ILE A 168 11.21 8.08 9.11
C ILE A 168 12.52 8.72 9.60
N PHE A 169 13.58 7.92 9.83
CA PHE A 169 14.90 8.47 10.18
C PHE A 169 15.47 9.36 9.07
N LYS A 170 15.30 8.97 7.79
CA LYS A 170 15.66 9.79 6.62
C LYS A 170 14.92 11.14 6.64
N TYR A 171 13.61 11.12 6.92
CA TYR A 171 12.80 12.32 7.05
C TYR A 171 13.32 13.26 8.18
N GLN A 172 13.75 12.68 9.31
CA GLN A 172 14.35 13.39 10.43
C GLN A 172 15.83 13.81 10.17
N LYS A 173 16.38 13.49 8.99
CA LYS A 173 17.78 13.71 8.61
C LYS A 173 18.79 12.93 9.45
N ASP A 174 18.36 11.91 10.19
CA ASP A 174 19.22 10.95 10.88
C ASP A 174 19.65 9.84 9.91
N TYR A 175 20.43 10.22 8.90
CA TYR A 175 20.84 9.33 7.82
C TYR A 175 21.65 8.14 8.34
N LYS A 176 22.41 8.32 9.42
CA LYS A 176 23.19 7.25 10.05
C LYS A 176 22.29 6.14 10.59
N LYS A 177 21.19 6.49 11.29
CA LYS A 177 20.23 5.48 11.75
C LYS A 177 19.47 4.88 10.59
N ALA A 178 19.07 5.70 9.62
CA ALA A 178 18.38 5.22 8.42
C ALA A 178 19.20 4.16 7.69
N SER A 179 20.48 4.46 7.38
CA SER A 179 21.38 3.50 6.73
C SER A 179 21.58 2.22 7.54
N LYS A 180 21.74 2.33 8.88
CA LYS A 180 21.90 1.16 9.75
C LYS A 180 20.72 0.21 9.63
N VAL A 181 19.48 0.74 9.70
CA VAL A 181 18.26 -0.08 9.59
C VAL A 181 18.16 -0.73 8.20
N ILE A 182 18.52 -0.01 7.14
CA ILE A 182 18.51 -0.57 5.79
C ILE A 182 19.56 -1.69 5.64
N PHE A 183 20.75 -1.54 6.21
CA PHE A 183 21.77 -2.60 6.20
C PHE A 183 21.28 -3.85 6.93
N GLU A 184 20.56 -3.71 8.05
CA GLU A 184 19.94 -4.84 8.74
C GLU A 184 18.94 -5.56 7.82
N VAL A 185 18.07 -4.82 7.13
CA VAL A 185 17.13 -5.42 6.16
C VAL A 185 17.86 -6.15 5.04
N LEU A 186 18.89 -5.53 4.45
CA LEU A 186 19.67 -6.13 3.35
C LEU A 186 20.43 -7.39 3.77
N SER A 187 20.87 -7.46 5.05
CA SER A 187 21.57 -8.65 5.58
C SER A 187 20.62 -9.81 5.86
N ASP A 188 19.39 -9.51 6.28
CA ASP A 188 18.43 -10.50 6.75
C ASP A 188 17.55 -11.06 5.63
N THR A 189 17.23 -10.22 4.61
CA THR A 189 16.29 -10.62 3.57
C THR A 189 16.91 -11.50 2.49
N LYS A 190 16.16 -12.54 2.10
CA LYS A 190 16.44 -13.35 0.89
C LYS A 190 15.51 -12.96 -0.28
N ASP A 191 14.52 -12.14 -0.01
CA ASP A 191 13.58 -11.67 -1.03
C ASP A 191 14.22 -10.55 -1.86
N LYS A 192 14.29 -10.77 -3.19
CA LYS A 192 14.91 -9.83 -4.13
C LYS A 192 14.14 -8.51 -4.25
N ASN A 193 12.82 -8.54 -4.09
CA ASN A 193 12.01 -7.33 -4.18
C ASN A 193 12.24 -6.46 -2.95
N ILE A 194 12.23 -7.07 -1.77
CA ILE A 194 12.55 -6.38 -0.52
C ILE A 194 13.98 -5.81 -0.56
N ALA A 195 14.95 -6.62 -1.00
CA ALA A 195 16.32 -6.15 -1.16
C ALA A 195 16.42 -4.96 -2.11
N SER A 196 15.68 -4.98 -3.22
CA SER A 196 15.64 -3.87 -4.18
C SER A 196 15.01 -2.60 -3.57
N ILE A 197 13.91 -2.73 -2.83
CA ILE A 197 13.28 -1.59 -2.15
C ILE A 197 14.21 -1.00 -1.10
N ALA A 198 14.85 -1.85 -0.27
CA ALA A 198 15.81 -1.42 0.74
C ALA A 198 17.03 -0.73 0.12
N ALA A 199 17.56 -1.29 -0.97
CA ALA A 199 18.71 -0.71 -1.67
C ALA A 199 18.39 0.66 -2.31
N ASN A 200 17.15 0.87 -2.78
CA ASN A 200 16.71 2.20 -3.23
C ASN A 200 16.67 3.22 -2.11
N GLU A 201 16.16 2.85 -0.94
CA GLU A 201 16.17 3.74 0.20
C GLU A 201 17.61 4.11 0.61
N LEU A 202 18.54 3.15 0.53
CA LEU A 202 19.96 3.39 0.81
C LEU A 202 20.59 4.32 -0.24
N PHE A 203 20.23 4.13 -1.52
CA PHE A 203 20.65 5.01 -2.61
C PHE A 203 20.22 6.46 -2.35
N ASP A 204 18.96 6.68 -2.00
CA ASP A 204 18.44 8.00 -1.66
C ASP A 204 19.18 8.61 -0.46
N ILE A 205 19.45 7.81 0.57
CA ILE A 205 20.19 8.25 1.75
C ILE A 205 21.59 8.71 1.36
N TYR A 206 22.31 7.96 0.53
CA TYR A 206 23.64 8.34 0.04
C TYR A 206 23.62 9.63 -0.75
N LEU A 207 22.61 9.83 -1.62
CA LEU A 207 22.46 11.10 -2.36
C LEU A 207 22.24 12.28 -1.41
N LEU A 208 21.42 12.11 -0.37
CA LEU A 208 21.14 13.15 0.63
C LEU A 208 22.37 13.48 1.51
N GLU A 209 23.25 12.51 1.72
CA GLU A 209 24.55 12.70 2.39
C GLU A 209 25.63 13.27 1.46
N GLY A 210 25.34 13.42 0.15
CA GLY A 210 26.33 13.86 -0.85
C GLY A 210 27.31 12.78 -1.30
N ARG A 211 27.08 11.55 -0.96
CA ARG A 211 27.93 10.35 -1.24
C ARG A 211 27.59 9.77 -2.63
N LYS A 212 27.78 10.58 -3.66
CA LYS A 212 27.36 10.25 -5.04
C LYS A 212 28.04 9.02 -5.62
N GLU A 213 29.34 8.84 -5.34
CA GLU A 213 30.10 7.67 -5.83
C GLU A 213 29.56 6.37 -5.27
N GLU A 214 29.27 6.32 -3.97
CA GLU A 214 28.69 5.16 -3.31
C GLU A 214 27.25 4.89 -3.76
N ALA A 215 26.46 5.94 -3.97
CA ALA A 215 25.12 5.81 -4.55
C ALA A 215 25.17 5.19 -5.96
N ASN A 216 26.07 5.68 -6.83
CA ASN A 216 26.25 5.14 -8.17
C ASN A 216 26.74 3.69 -8.18
N GLU A 217 27.64 3.34 -7.27
CA GLU A 217 28.13 1.95 -7.13
C GLU A 217 27.01 1.02 -6.66
N LEU A 218 26.24 1.43 -5.67
CA LEU A 218 25.06 0.68 -5.18
C LEU A 218 24.05 0.47 -6.32
N MET A 219 23.76 1.50 -7.12
CA MET A 219 22.86 1.39 -8.26
C MET A 219 23.35 0.39 -9.31
N ARG A 220 24.67 0.39 -9.62
CA ARG A 220 25.25 -0.62 -10.53
C ARG A 220 25.08 -2.03 -10.00
N GLN A 221 25.24 -2.25 -8.69
CA GLN A 221 25.06 -3.56 -8.08
C GLN A 221 23.59 -4.02 -8.13
N ILE A 222 22.64 -3.12 -7.84
CA ILE A 222 21.21 -3.40 -7.94
C ILE A 222 20.84 -3.83 -9.36
N LEU A 223 21.30 -3.10 -10.37
CA LEU A 223 21.02 -3.39 -11.77
C LEU A 223 21.68 -4.69 -12.25
N ALA A 224 22.85 -5.00 -11.76
CA ALA A 224 23.50 -6.27 -12.09
C ALA A 224 22.75 -7.48 -11.52
N THR A 225 22.09 -7.32 -10.37
CA THR A 225 21.34 -8.40 -9.71
C THR A 225 19.86 -8.45 -10.08
N ASN A 226 19.28 -7.33 -10.49
CA ASN A 226 17.89 -7.21 -10.90
C ASN A 226 17.73 -6.22 -12.08
N PRO A 227 17.96 -6.66 -13.32
CA PRO A 227 17.87 -5.80 -14.50
C PRO A 227 16.47 -5.20 -14.75
N SER A 228 15.41 -5.85 -14.25
CA SER A 228 14.02 -5.39 -14.38
C SER A 228 13.69 -4.19 -13.48
N PHE A 229 14.60 -3.84 -12.59
CA PHE A 229 14.43 -2.75 -11.66
C PHE A 229 14.25 -1.36 -12.33
N TYR A 230 14.78 -1.19 -13.55
CA TYR A 230 14.67 0.06 -14.33
C TYR A 230 13.29 0.33 -14.91
N SER A 231 12.37 -0.63 -14.89
CA SER A 231 11.13 -0.49 -15.67
C SER A 231 9.96 0.14 -14.92
N SER A 232 10.08 0.41 -13.61
CA SER A 232 8.86 0.74 -12.92
C SER A 232 8.69 2.16 -12.38
N ASP A 233 9.67 2.93 -11.92
CA ASP A 233 9.28 4.21 -11.29
C ASP A 233 10.37 5.28 -11.09
N TYR A 234 11.56 5.13 -11.69
CA TYR A 234 12.67 6.06 -11.45
C TYR A 234 13.30 6.66 -12.72
N ILE A 235 12.45 7.11 -13.65
CA ILE A 235 12.89 8.06 -14.68
C ILE A 235 12.29 9.41 -14.29
N VAL A 236 13.06 10.25 -13.65
CA VAL A 236 12.87 11.69 -13.59
C VAL A 236 13.73 12.31 -14.66
#